data_f6a16b51d64882d33a4bcf7ffcadaae0
#
_entry.id   f6a16b51d64882d33a4bcf7ffcadaae0
#
_cell.length_a   1.000
_cell.length_b   1.000
_cell.length_c   1.000
_cell.angle_alpha   90.00
_cell.angle_beta   90.00
_cell.angle_gamma   90.00
#
_symmetry.space_group_name_H-M   'P 1'
#
loop_
_entity.id
_entity.type
_entity.pdbx_description
1 polymer ?
#
loop_
_entity_poly.entity_id
_entity_poly.type
_entity_poly.pdbx_seq_one_letter_code
_entity_poly.pdbx_strand_id
1 'polypeptide(L)'
;MTTNAPESACLLIADISGYTSYLAGVELDHAQDILADLLDTVVSTLRPTFRLAKLEGDAAFVYSVAPSLEASLLQDAVERTYFAFRRRLRDIAQASMCECDACMRMPTLDLKFVVHSGDVARQRIAGREELAGRAVIEVHRLLKNDVENTLGTAAYALYSEACLRATGLDDPKGAGLVGHRETYEFLGELTVWVRDLRAAWDEERARTRVFVEPDVALATYEYVLPGPPALVWEYETSPARRPQWQSGVTSVDEEVRGGRRGVGTTNHCVHGKDAVVEEILDWRPFEYWTMRVQFPGPGVPRFVMTDVLTPDAEGTRLTIRVQRPRSVKDRTVLEMMEPMFRGALDSGAAALRPVIAEEVARRAAAVGGASEPDTPASAGRFLTAPVAVGAGVDSTVGDSS
;
A
#
# COMPACT_ATOMS: atom_id res chain seq x y z
N MET A 1 24.86 27.49 -23.81
CA MET A 1 24.64 26.81 -22.50
C MET A 1 24.03 27.86 -21.58
N THR A 2 22.72 27.84 -21.37
CA THR A 2 22.07 28.73 -20.41
C THR A 2 22.14 28.01 -19.04
N THR A 3 23.15 28.36 -18.27
CA THR A 3 23.18 28.00 -16.83
C THR A 3 22.15 28.91 -16.17
N ASN A 4 21.07 28.33 -15.68
CA ASN A 4 20.18 29.05 -14.77
C ASN A 4 20.95 29.39 -13.47
N ALA A 5 20.69 30.57 -12.91
CA ALA A 5 21.26 30.94 -11.61
C ALA A 5 20.91 29.86 -10.57
N PRO A 6 21.80 29.62 -9.58
CA PRO A 6 21.48 28.72 -8.48
C PRO A 6 20.17 29.16 -7.80
N GLU A 7 19.33 28.18 -7.51
CA GLU A 7 18.05 28.38 -6.79
C GLU A 7 17.99 27.48 -5.57
N SER A 8 17.44 27.98 -4.49
CA SER A 8 17.26 27.16 -3.27
C SER A 8 16.14 26.15 -3.47
N ALA A 9 16.40 24.90 -3.16
CA ALA A 9 15.44 23.81 -3.32
C ALA A 9 15.41 22.89 -2.09
N CYS A 10 14.25 22.37 -1.81
CA CYS A 10 14.07 21.20 -0.95
C CYS A 10 14.14 19.94 -1.83
N LEU A 11 15.09 19.07 -1.52
CA LEU A 11 15.36 17.81 -2.21
C LEU A 11 14.88 16.66 -1.35
N LEU A 12 14.18 15.70 -1.95
CA LEU A 12 13.67 14.53 -1.27
C LEU A 12 13.94 13.28 -2.11
N ILE A 13 14.50 12.25 -1.46
CA ILE A 13 14.59 10.91 -2.02
C ILE A 13 13.65 10.01 -1.22
N ALA A 14 12.72 9.35 -1.90
CA ALA A 14 11.87 8.30 -1.36
C ALA A 14 12.38 6.96 -1.90
N ASP A 15 12.88 6.10 -1.00
CA ASP A 15 13.59 4.87 -1.34
C ASP A 15 12.90 3.65 -0.70
N ILE A 16 12.65 2.60 -1.49
CA ILE A 16 11.97 1.40 -1.01
C ILE A 16 12.94 0.54 -0.22
N SER A 17 12.76 0.51 1.10
CA SER A 17 13.57 -0.31 2.01
C SER A 17 13.33 -1.81 1.78
N GLY A 18 14.41 -2.59 1.79
CA GLY A 18 14.35 -4.05 1.61
C GLY A 18 14.31 -4.52 0.15
N TYR A 19 14.28 -3.60 -0.83
CA TYR A 19 14.13 -3.95 -2.24
C TYR A 19 15.25 -4.86 -2.78
N THR A 20 16.51 -4.61 -2.45
CA THR A 20 17.63 -5.45 -2.92
C THR A 20 17.51 -6.91 -2.46
N SER A 21 17.14 -7.11 -1.18
CA SER A 21 16.92 -8.47 -0.64
C SER A 21 15.65 -9.11 -1.20
N TYR A 22 14.64 -8.30 -1.50
CA TYR A 22 13.41 -8.73 -2.17
C TYR A 22 13.73 -9.27 -3.56
N LEU A 23 14.42 -8.52 -4.42
CA LEU A 23 14.78 -8.93 -5.78
C LEU A 23 15.68 -10.18 -5.84
N ALA A 24 16.54 -10.37 -4.84
CA ALA A 24 17.47 -11.51 -4.84
C ALA A 24 16.79 -12.89 -4.74
N GLY A 25 15.50 -12.94 -4.45
CA GLY A 25 14.80 -14.20 -4.19
C GLY A 25 13.40 -14.29 -4.82
N VAL A 26 13.12 -13.55 -5.90
CA VAL A 26 11.79 -13.50 -6.50
C VAL A 26 11.83 -13.53 -8.03
N GLU A 27 10.70 -13.85 -8.63
CA GLU A 27 10.49 -13.80 -10.08
C GLU A 27 10.47 -12.34 -10.55
N LEU A 28 11.27 -12.04 -11.59
CA LEU A 28 11.54 -10.67 -12.02
C LEU A 28 10.29 -9.98 -12.58
N ASP A 29 9.44 -10.69 -13.33
CA ASP A 29 8.28 -10.11 -14.01
C ASP A 29 7.29 -9.51 -13.00
N HIS A 30 6.87 -10.29 -12.02
CA HIS A 30 5.95 -9.80 -10.98
C HIS A 30 6.61 -8.74 -10.07
N ALA A 31 7.91 -8.87 -9.79
CA ALA A 31 8.63 -7.89 -8.99
C ALA A 31 8.68 -6.51 -9.66
N GLN A 32 8.83 -6.47 -11.00
CA GLN A 32 8.84 -5.21 -11.75
C GLN A 32 7.47 -4.52 -11.75
N ASP A 33 6.39 -5.28 -11.94
CA ASP A 33 5.03 -4.74 -11.89
C ASP A 33 4.68 -4.17 -10.52
N ILE A 34 5.03 -4.89 -9.45
CA ILE A 34 4.85 -4.43 -8.06
C ILE A 34 5.66 -3.15 -7.81
N LEU A 35 6.93 -3.12 -8.22
CA LEU A 35 7.76 -1.93 -8.05
C LEU A 35 7.21 -0.73 -8.80
N ALA A 36 6.82 -0.90 -10.05
CA ALA A 36 6.27 0.17 -10.88
C ALA A 36 5.01 0.79 -10.24
N ASP A 37 4.11 -0.04 -9.74
CA ASP A 37 2.88 0.36 -9.06
C ASP A 37 3.17 1.11 -7.74
N LEU A 38 4.12 0.62 -6.95
CA LEU A 38 4.53 1.27 -5.70
C LEU A 38 5.20 2.63 -5.96
N LEU A 39 6.10 2.71 -6.94
CA LEU A 39 6.76 3.97 -7.32
C LEU A 39 5.77 4.97 -7.92
N ASP A 40 4.80 4.53 -8.72
CA ASP A 40 3.74 5.42 -9.22
C ASP A 40 2.90 5.97 -8.07
N THR A 41 2.57 5.16 -7.08
CA THR A 41 1.89 5.59 -5.86
C THR A 41 2.68 6.66 -5.12
N VAL A 42 3.99 6.47 -4.94
CA VAL A 42 4.89 7.43 -4.28
C VAL A 42 4.95 8.74 -5.06
N VAL A 43 5.26 8.67 -6.35
CA VAL A 43 5.41 9.85 -7.21
C VAL A 43 4.11 10.63 -7.33
N SER A 44 2.98 9.95 -7.57
CA SER A 44 1.68 10.61 -7.71
C SER A 44 1.24 11.31 -6.42
N THR A 45 1.57 10.74 -5.25
CA THR A 45 1.24 11.35 -3.96
C THR A 45 2.13 12.56 -3.64
N LEU A 46 3.41 12.55 -4.06
CA LEU A 46 4.35 13.66 -3.86
C LEU A 46 4.10 14.84 -4.83
N ARG A 47 3.56 14.59 -6.02
CA ARG A 47 3.36 15.60 -7.09
C ARG A 47 2.72 16.92 -6.68
N PRO A 48 1.74 16.99 -5.77
CA PRO A 48 1.19 18.29 -5.37
C PRO A 48 2.21 19.24 -4.76
N THR A 49 3.25 18.69 -4.12
CA THR A 49 4.28 19.46 -3.41
C THR A 49 5.64 19.45 -4.11
N PHE A 50 5.96 18.34 -4.80
CA PHE A 50 7.27 18.09 -5.40
C PHE A 50 7.17 17.79 -6.89
N ARG A 51 8.23 18.12 -7.63
CA ARG A 51 8.45 17.73 -9.03
C ARG A 51 9.38 16.52 -9.08
N LEU A 52 9.07 15.55 -9.93
CA LEU A 52 9.96 14.42 -10.18
C LEU A 52 11.20 14.91 -10.94
N ALA A 53 12.39 14.71 -10.37
CA ALA A 53 13.65 14.90 -11.05
C ALA A 53 14.00 13.65 -11.87
N LYS A 54 14.02 12.47 -11.23
CA LYS A 54 14.28 11.18 -11.88
C LYS A 54 13.88 10.01 -10.98
N LEU A 55 13.77 8.83 -11.60
CA LEU A 55 13.72 7.54 -10.89
C LEU A 55 15.13 6.94 -10.85
N GLU A 56 15.51 6.35 -9.72
CA GLU A 56 16.82 5.77 -9.46
C GLU A 56 16.66 4.33 -8.95
N GLY A 57 16.31 3.40 -9.86
CA GLY A 57 16.00 2.02 -9.48
C GLY A 57 14.70 1.95 -8.68
N ASP A 58 14.81 1.65 -7.40
CA ASP A 58 13.73 1.56 -6.42
C ASP A 58 13.46 2.88 -5.67
N ALA A 59 14.08 3.97 -6.09
CA ALA A 59 13.93 5.28 -5.48
C ALA A 59 13.35 6.34 -6.42
N ALA A 60 12.55 7.25 -5.87
CA ALA A 60 12.10 8.47 -6.53
C ALA A 60 12.85 9.69 -5.97
N PHE A 61 13.62 10.36 -6.83
CA PHE A 61 14.24 11.64 -6.50
C PHE A 61 13.33 12.77 -6.97
N VAL A 62 12.86 13.58 -6.02
CA VAL A 62 11.95 14.70 -6.27
C VAL A 62 12.48 15.99 -5.64
N TYR A 63 12.00 17.14 -6.08
CA TYR A 63 12.42 18.45 -5.57
C TYR A 63 11.29 19.47 -5.58
N SER A 64 11.40 20.45 -4.71
CA SER A 64 10.54 21.64 -4.67
C SER A 64 11.40 22.91 -4.61
N VAL A 65 11.12 23.85 -5.49
CA VAL A 65 11.76 25.19 -5.53
C VAL A 65 10.85 26.26 -4.95
N ALA A 66 9.79 25.88 -4.26
CA ALA A 66 8.88 26.83 -3.65
C ALA A 66 9.61 27.64 -2.57
N PRO A 67 9.52 28.98 -2.59
CA PRO A 67 10.25 29.85 -1.66
C PRO A 67 9.81 29.72 -0.20
N SER A 68 8.76 28.95 0.09
CA SER A 68 8.21 28.76 1.44
C SER A 68 7.53 27.39 1.59
N LEU A 69 8.30 26.33 1.47
CA LEU A 69 7.83 25.02 1.92
C LEU A 69 7.91 24.98 3.45
N GLU A 70 6.78 25.12 4.13
CA GLU A 70 6.70 25.06 5.59
C GLU A 70 6.91 23.63 6.10
N ALA A 71 7.49 23.51 7.30
CA ALA A 71 7.81 22.23 7.91
C ALA A 71 6.58 21.30 8.08
N SER A 72 5.42 21.84 8.47
CA SER A 72 4.19 21.07 8.60
C SER A 72 3.74 20.50 7.26
N LEU A 73 3.75 21.31 6.20
CA LEU A 73 3.39 20.85 4.86
C LEU A 73 4.35 19.78 4.34
N LEU A 74 5.65 19.91 4.64
CA LEU A 74 6.65 18.90 4.29
C LEU A 74 6.40 17.57 5.02
N GLN A 75 6.16 17.63 6.33
CA GLN A 75 5.86 16.43 7.14
C GLN A 75 4.55 15.77 6.68
N ASP A 76 3.49 16.56 6.42
CA ASP A 76 2.23 16.06 5.90
C ASP A 76 2.40 15.37 4.53
N ALA A 77 3.22 15.93 3.63
CA ALA A 77 3.49 15.34 2.33
C ALA A 77 4.22 13.99 2.46
N VAL A 78 5.20 13.90 3.35
CA VAL A 78 5.96 12.68 3.63
C VAL A 78 5.08 11.60 4.27
N GLU A 79 4.37 11.92 5.36
CA GLU A 79 3.50 10.99 6.07
C GLU A 79 2.35 10.50 5.16
N ARG A 80 1.70 11.40 4.43
CA ARG A 80 0.66 11.04 3.47
C ARG A 80 1.17 10.08 2.40
N THR A 81 2.39 10.29 1.91
CA THR A 81 2.99 9.41 0.89
C THR A 81 3.30 8.05 1.48
N TYR A 82 3.85 8.00 2.69
CA TYR A 82 4.09 6.75 3.40
C TYR A 82 2.77 5.99 3.64
N PHE A 83 1.72 6.66 4.08
CA PHE A 83 0.41 6.05 4.31
C PHE A 83 -0.23 5.51 3.02
N ALA A 84 -0.08 6.23 1.90
CA ALA A 84 -0.52 5.75 0.60
C ALA A 84 0.24 4.49 0.16
N PHE A 85 1.56 4.47 0.33
CA PHE A 85 2.42 3.33 0.06
C PHE A 85 2.01 2.10 0.90
N ARG A 86 1.80 2.26 2.22
CA ARG A 86 1.37 1.18 3.11
C ARG A 86 -0.02 0.62 2.74
N ARG A 87 -0.95 1.51 2.37
CA ARG A 87 -2.27 1.09 1.87
C ARG A 87 -2.12 0.30 0.58
N ARG A 88 -1.29 0.76 -0.36
CA ARG A 88 -1.09 0.08 -1.63
C ARG A 88 -0.44 -1.29 -1.47
N LEU A 89 0.61 -1.41 -0.65
CA LEU A 89 1.21 -2.69 -0.30
C LEU A 89 0.18 -3.69 0.23
N ARG A 90 -0.66 -3.25 1.17
CA ARG A 90 -1.72 -4.08 1.72
C ARG A 90 -2.72 -4.49 0.64
N ASP A 91 -3.17 -3.53 -0.18
CA ASP A 91 -4.18 -3.77 -1.22
C ASP A 91 -3.67 -4.78 -2.26
N ILE A 92 -2.40 -4.71 -2.66
CA ILE A 92 -1.77 -5.69 -3.55
C ILE A 92 -1.70 -7.05 -2.85
N ALA A 93 -1.21 -7.11 -1.60
CA ALA A 93 -1.09 -8.37 -0.85
C ALA A 93 -2.43 -9.10 -0.71
N GLN A 94 -3.51 -8.36 -0.45
CA GLN A 94 -4.85 -8.93 -0.25
C GLN A 94 -5.58 -9.22 -1.56
N ALA A 95 -5.27 -8.51 -2.64
CA ALA A 95 -5.84 -8.76 -3.96
C ALA A 95 -5.13 -9.89 -4.71
N SER A 96 -3.88 -10.21 -4.34
CA SER A 96 -3.11 -11.24 -5.02
C SER A 96 -3.60 -12.63 -4.66
N MET A 97 -3.94 -13.44 -5.68
CA MET A 97 -4.15 -14.88 -5.57
C MET A 97 -2.88 -15.67 -5.96
N CYS A 98 -1.79 -14.97 -6.26
CA CYS A 98 -0.53 -15.55 -6.66
C CYS A 98 0.29 -15.92 -5.42
N GLU A 99 0.78 -17.16 -5.38
CA GLU A 99 1.65 -17.70 -4.32
C GLU A 99 3.14 -17.65 -4.70
N CYS A 100 3.51 -16.91 -5.74
CA CYS A 100 4.91 -16.75 -6.11
C CYS A 100 5.70 -15.99 -5.04
N ASP A 101 7.03 -16.18 -5.02
CA ASP A 101 7.89 -15.54 -4.00
C ASP A 101 7.79 -14.02 -4.03
N ALA A 102 7.59 -13.39 -5.19
CA ALA A 102 7.42 -11.96 -5.30
C ALA A 102 6.18 -11.46 -4.53
N CYS A 103 5.03 -12.10 -4.72
CA CYS A 103 3.79 -11.73 -4.04
C CYS A 103 3.84 -12.02 -2.54
N MET A 104 4.47 -13.14 -2.14
CA MET A 104 4.57 -13.55 -0.75
C MET A 104 5.52 -12.66 0.07
N ARG A 105 6.61 -12.20 -0.53
CA ARG A 105 7.62 -11.36 0.16
C ARG A 105 7.36 -9.86 0.08
N MET A 106 6.52 -9.40 -0.85
CA MET A 106 6.22 -7.98 -1.02
C MET A 106 5.82 -7.27 0.30
N PRO A 107 5.09 -7.86 1.27
CA PRO A 107 4.76 -7.20 2.54
C PRO A 107 5.97 -6.82 3.40
N THR A 108 7.16 -7.37 3.12
CA THR A 108 8.41 -7.01 3.81
C THR A 108 9.01 -5.70 3.34
N LEU A 109 8.57 -5.18 2.19
CA LEU A 109 8.99 -3.89 1.68
C LEU A 109 8.48 -2.77 2.59
N ASP A 110 9.30 -1.72 2.71
CA ASP A 110 8.94 -0.50 3.41
C ASP A 110 9.45 0.73 2.66
N LEU A 111 9.19 1.92 3.14
CA LEU A 111 9.57 3.16 2.48
C LEU A 111 10.27 4.10 3.46
N LYS A 112 11.43 4.61 3.05
CA LYS A 112 12.17 5.63 3.79
C LYS A 112 12.33 6.88 2.94
N PHE A 113 12.49 8.01 3.62
CA PHE A 113 12.68 9.32 2.99
C PHE A 113 13.94 9.97 3.54
N VAL A 114 14.65 10.66 2.66
CA VAL A 114 15.75 11.54 3.03
C VAL A 114 15.46 12.92 2.46
N VAL A 115 15.49 13.94 3.32
CA VAL A 115 15.15 15.32 2.96
C VAL A 115 16.28 16.27 3.32
N HIS A 116 16.67 17.06 2.33
CA HIS A 116 17.74 18.05 2.46
C HIS A 116 17.38 19.34 1.71
N SER A 117 17.82 20.49 2.19
CA SER A 117 17.66 21.75 1.48
C SER A 117 19.00 22.40 1.19
N GLY A 118 19.11 22.97 -0.01
CA GLY A 118 20.29 23.72 -0.42
C GLY A 118 20.18 24.22 -1.85
N ASP A 119 21.23 24.87 -2.32
CA ASP A 119 21.25 25.46 -3.65
C ASP A 119 21.52 24.42 -4.74
N VAL A 120 20.74 24.48 -5.79
CA VAL A 120 20.84 23.63 -6.98
C VAL A 120 20.88 24.48 -8.25
N ALA A 121 21.51 23.93 -9.28
CA ALA A 121 21.46 24.46 -10.63
C ALA A 121 20.73 23.47 -11.55
N ARG A 122 19.86 23.93 -12.41
CA ARG A 122 19.24 23.12 -13.46
C ARG A 122 20.12 23.16 -14.71
N GLN A 123 20.50 22.00 -15.17
CA GLN A 123 21.32 21.84 -16.39
C GLN A 123 20.60 20.98 -17.41
N ARG A 124 20.80 21.25 -18.67
CA ARG A 124 20.27 20.41 -19.75
C ARG A 124 21.38 19.56 -20.32
N ILE A 125 21.35 18.26 -20.06
CA ILE A 125 22.35 17.28 -20.50
C ILE A 125 21.65 16.27 -21.42
N ALA A 126 22.13 16.10 -22.64
CA ALA A 126 21.53 15.19 -23.64
C ALA A 126 20.00 15.36 -23.83
N GLY A 127 19.52 16.61 -23.73
CA GLY A 127 18.09 16.93 -23.88
C GLY A 127 17.23 16.76 -22.62
N ARG A 128 17.78 16.22 -21.55
CA ARG A 128 17.09 16.03 -20.25
C ARG A 128 17.49 17.12 -19.27
N GLU A 129 16.55 17.54 -18.43
CA GLU A 129 16.83 18.42 -17.30
C GLU A 129 17.41 17.60 -16.15
N GLU A 130 18.55 18.04 -15.64
CA GLU A 130 19.25 17.42 -14.51
C GLU A 130 19.51 18.48 -13.43
N LEU A 131 19.36 18.08 -12.17
CA LEU A 131 19.74 18.88 -11.03
C LEU A 131 21.23 18.65 -10.72
N ALA A 132 21.97 19.72 -10.50
CA ALA A 132 23.38 19.68 -10.13
C ALA A 132 23.65 20.62 -8.95
N GLY A 133 24.65 20.31 -8.17
CA GLY A 133 25.07 21.12 -7.03
C GLY A 133 25.47 20.29 -5.82
N ARG A 134 26.04 20.99 -4.83
CA ARG A 134 26.49 20.35 -3.59
C ARG A 134 25.31 19.67 -2.85
N ALA A 135 24.15 20.32 -2.80
CA ALA A 135 22.97 19.81 -2.15
C ALA A 135 22.49 18.47 -2.73
N VAL A 136 22.62 18.28 -4.06
CA VAL A 136 22.31 17.01 -4.72
C VAL A 136 23.24 15.90 -4.25
N ILE A 137 24.53 16.18 -4.09
CA ILE A 137 25.51 15.21 -3.56
C ILE A 137 25.19 14.88 -2.10
N GLU A 138 24.86 15.88 -1.30
CA GLU A 138 24.55 15.73 0.13
C GLU A 138 23.32 14.87 0.36
N VAL A 139 22.20 15.09 -0.35
CA VAL A 139 20.99 14.27 -0.18
C VAL A 139 21.23 12.80 -0.52
N HIS A 140 22.02 12.49 -1.56
CA HIS A 140 22.37 11.11 -1.90
C HIS A 140 23.34 10.47 -0.90
N ARG A 141 24.19 11.25 -0.24
CA ARG A 141 25.06 10.75 0.84
C ARG A 141 24.26 10.46 2.10
N LEU A 142 23.31 11.33 2.45
CA LEU A 142 22.40 11.13 3.57
C LEU A 142 21.53 9.86 3.42
N LEU A 143 21.31 9.38 2.20
CA LEU A 143 20.63 8.10 1.96
C LEU A 143 21.41 6.90 2.52
N LYS A 144 22.73 7.00 2.61
CA LYS A 144 23.62 5.98 3.20
C LYS A 144 23.84 6.28 4.68
N ASN A 145 22.80 6.10 5.48
CA ASN A 145 22.77 6.34 6.92
C ASN A 145 22.62 5.05 7.72
N ASP A 146 22.81 5.12 9.03
CA ASP A 146 22.72 4.00 9.97
C ASP A 146 21.46 4.03 10.86
N VAL A 147 20.44 4.77 10.44
CA VAL A 147 19.18 4.94 11.19
C VAL A 147 18.50 3.61 11.47
N GLU A 148 18.42 2.72 10.48
CA GLU A 148 17.77 1.41 10.62
C GLU A 148 18.43 0.57 11.72
N ASN A 149 19.76 0.50 11.75
CA ASN A 149 20.49 -0.26 12.76
C ASN A 149 20.43 0.40 14.14
N THR A 150 20.45 1.74 14.20
CA THR A 150 20.55 2.48 15.45
C THR A 150 19.20 2.70 16.12
N LEU A 151 18.16 3.00 15.35
CA LEU A 151 16.81 3.28 15.83
C LEU A 151 15.84 2.11 15.66
N GLY A 152 16.24 1.05 14.96
CA GLY A 152 15.44 -0.18 14.79
C GLY A 152 14.22 -0.01 13.90
N THR A 153 14.17 1.00 13.02
CA THR A 153 13.09 1.24 12.09
C THR A 153 13.59 1.34 10.65
N ALA A 154 13.02 0.51 9.76
CA ALA A 154 13.28 0.56 8.32
C ALA A 154 12.39 1.60 7.60
N ALA A 155 11.38 2.13 8.29
CA ALA A 155 10.44 3.11 7.77
C ALA A 155 10.61 4.44 8.50
N TYR A 156 11.31 5.37 7.89
CA TYR A 156 11.61 6.65 8.51
C TYR A 156 11.69 7.79 7.50
N ALA A 157 11.54 9.02 8.01
CA ALA A 157 11.93 10.22 7.31
C ALA A 157 13.09 10.88 8.03
N LEU A 158 14.21 11.05 7.33
CA LEU A 158 15.43 11.73 7.81
C LEU A 158 15.45 13.14 7.24
N TYR A 159 15.55 14.12 8.10
CA TYR A 159 15.66 15.54 7.77
C TYR A 159 17.02 16.08 8.17
N SER A 160 17.72 16.72 7.25
CA SER A 160 18.95 17.44 7.58
C SER A 160 18.68 18.72 8.35
N GLU A 161 19.60 19.21 9.15
CA GLU A 161 19.48 20.52 9.81
C GLU A 161 19.28 21.67 8.81
N ALA A 162 19.89 21.57 7.61
CA ALA A 162 19.65 22.54 6.54
C ALA A 162 18.19 22.57 6.10
N CYS A 163 17.54 21.40 6.03
CA CYS A 163 16.12 21.30 5.72
C CYS A 163 15.27 21.94 6.83
N LEU A 164 15.54 21.64 8.09
CA LEU A 164 14.79 22.22 9.23
C LEU A 164 14.87 23.75 9.24
N ARG A 165 16.06 24.30 9.06
CA ARG A 165 16.25 25.76 8.98
C ARG A 165 15.50 26.38 7.78
N ALA A 166 15.58 25.72 6.61
CA ALA A 166 14.92 26.24 5.40
C ALA A 166 13.38 26.20 5.49
N THR A 167 12.83 25.27 6.25
CA THR A 167 11.39 25.09 6.45
C THR A 167 10.85 25.76 7.71
N GLY A 168 11.71 26.38 8.51
CA GLY A 168 11.32 27.11 9.73
C GLY A 168 10.92 26.20 10.90
N LEU A 169 11.50 25.00 11.01
CA LEU A 169 11.25 24.11 12.13
C LEU A 169 12.22 24.37 13.27
N ASP A 170 11.83 25.16 14.27
CA ASP A 170 12.65 25.55 15.40
C ASP A 170 12.66 24.52 16.54
N ASP A 171 11.58 23.77 16.72
CA ASP A 171 11.46 22.69 17.72
C ASP A 171 11.20 21.33 17.09
N PRO A 172 12.28 20.65 16.60
CA PRO A 172 12.11 19.33 15.99
C PRO A 172 11.62 18.26 16.98
N LYS A 173 11.98 18.37 18.27
CA LYS A 173 11.49 17.41 19.28
C LYS A 173 10.02 17.54 19.56
N GLY A 174 9.52 18.78 19.68
CA GLY A 174 8.10 19.06 19.81
C GLY A 174 7.28 18.63 18.59
N ALA A 175 7.92 18.62 17.40
CA ALA A 175 7.35 18.08 16.16
C ALA A 175 7.46 16.53 16.05
N GLY A 176 7.90 15.84 17.09
CA GLY A 176 8.00 14.37 17.13
C GLY A 176 9.20 13.79 16.39
N LEU A 177 10.25 14.58 16.17
CA LEU A 177 11.48 14.11 15.56
C LEU A 177 12.51 13.71 16.63
N VAL A 178 13.29 12.68 16.36
CA VAL A 178 14.40 12.20 17.20
C VAL A 178 15.72 12.64 16.58
N GLY A 179 16.57 13.30 17.36
CA GLY A 179 17.92 13.68 16.92
C GLY A 179 18.82 12.45 16.79
N HIS A 180 19.53 12.38 15.69
CA HIS A 180 20.46 11.30 15.38
C HIS A 180 21.76 11.90 14.83
N ARG A 181 22.90 11.28 15.12
CA ARG A 181 24.21 11.71 14.62
C ARG A 181 24.74 10.72 13.62
N GLU A 182 25.19 11.25 12.50
CA GLU A 182 25.77 10.50 11.40
C GLU A 182 27.13 11.03 11.04
N THR A 183 28.03 10.15 10.64
CA THR A 183 29.35 10.54 10.14
C THR A 183 29.51 10.12 8.71
N TYR A 184 29.75 11.09 7.83
CA TYR A 184 29.93 10.83 6.41
C TYR A 184 31.34 11.21 5.96
N GLU A 185 31.89 10.39 5.07
CA GLU A 185 33.14 10.71 4.41
C GLU A 185 32.96 12.04 3.62
N PHE A 186 33.89 12.97 3.82
CA PHE A 186 33.92 14.34 3.25
C PHE A 186 32.87 15.34 3.76
N LEU A 187 31.88 14.92 4.53
CA LEU A 187 30.91 15.83 5.15
C LEU A 187 31.13 15.99 6.65
N GLY A 188 31.87 15.05 7.26
CA GLY A 188 32.09 15.02 8.72
C GLY A 188 30.87 14.53 9.50
N GLU A 189 30.83 14.89 10.78
CA GLU A 189 29.69 14.59 11.65
C GLU A 189 28.55 15.56 11.37
N LEU A 190 27.36 15.02 11.14
CA LEU A 190 26.13 15.77 10.89
C LEU A 190 25.06 15.35 11.91
N THR A 191 24.34 16.33 12.42
CA THR A 191 23.09 16.06 13.13
C THR A 191 21.96 16.00 12.11
N VAL A 192 21.19 14.93 12.20
CA VAL A 192 19.97 14.72 11.40
C VAL A 192 18.80 14.44 12.35
N TRP A 193 17.59 14.60 11.85
CA TRP A 193 16.39 14.43 12.63
C TRP A 193 15.49 13.39 11.96
N VAL A 194 15.00 12.45 12.75
CA VAL A 194 14.32 11.26 12.24
C VAL A 194 12.89 11.18 12.76
N ARG A 195 11.93 10.98 11.87
CA ARG A 195 10.56 10.62 12.18
C ARG A 195 10.37 9.13 11.92
N ASP A 196 9.90 8.38 12.91
CA ASP A 196 9.45 7.01 12.72
C ASP A 196 8.10 7.02 12.00
N LEU A 197 8.08 6.57 10.76
CA LEU A 197 6.88 6.57 9.92
C LEU A 197 5.97 5.37 10.20
N ARG A 198 6.52 4.28 10.75
CA ARG A 198 5.69 3.15 11.16
C ARG A 198 4.85 3.51 12.38
N ALA A 199 5.47 4.12 13.37
CA ALA A 199 4.75 4.66 14.53
C ALA A 199 3.69 5.69 14.10
N ALA A 200 4.02 6.61 13.19
CA ALA A 200 3.08 7.58 12.65
C ALA A 200 1.88 6.92 11.93
N TRP A 201 2.12 5.83 11.20
CA TRP A 201 1.06 5.05 10.55
C TRP A 201 0.13 4.38 11.57
N ASP A 202 0.67 3.81 12.64
CA ASP A 202 -0.14 3.18 13.68
C ASP A 202 -0.94 4.22 14.47
N GLU A 203 -0.37 5.40 14.75
CA GLU A 203 -1.08 6.54 15.33
C GLU A 203 -2.24 7.00 14.43
N GLU A 204 -2.01 7.15 13.13
CA GLU A 204 -3.03 7.54 12.15
C GLU A 204 -4.17 6.52 12.10
N ARG A 205 -3.84 5.23 12.05
CA ARG A 205 -4.84 4.16 12.07
C ARG A 205 -5.69 4.18 13.34
N ALA A 206 -5.08 4.41 14.50
CA ALA A 206 -5.78 4.46 15.77
C ALA A 206 -6.69 5.70 15.88
N ARG A 207 -6.23 6.86 15.37
CA ARG A 207 -6.96 8.13 15.46
C ARG A 207 -8.19 8.18 14.57
N THR A 208 -8.10 7.66 13.35
CA THR A 208 -9.16 7.76 12.33
C THR A 208 -10.08 6.56 12.27
N ARG A 209 -9.85 5.55 13.14
CA ARG A 209 -10.59 4.29 13.11
C ARG A 209 -11.99 4.44 13.71
N VAL A 210 -13.01 4.17 12.91
CA VAL A 210 -14.37 3.94 13.39
C VAL A 210 -14.65 2.44 13.34
N PHE A 211 -14.73 1.81 14.49
CA PHE A 211 -14.73 0.34 14.59
C PHE A 211 -15.51 -0.12 15.81
N VAL A 212 -16.28 -1.20 15.66
CA VAL A 212 -16.98 -1.84 16.77
C VAL A 212 -16.06 -2.89 17.40
N GLU A 213 -15.46 -2.54 18.55
CA GLU A 213 -14.62 -3.47 19.31
C GLU A 213 -15.46 -4.60 19.91
N PRO A 214 -14.85 -5.79 20.18
CA PRO A 214 -15.59 -6.96 20.71
C PRO A 214 -16.32 -6.69 22.02
N ASP A 215 -15.74 -5.92 22.93
CA ASP A 215 -16.28 -5.61 24.26
C ASP A 215 -17.48 -4.65 24.23
N VAL A 216 -17.60 -3.84 23.18
CA VAL A 216 -18.74 -2.93 22.98
C VAL A 216 -19.79 -3.47 22.02
N ALA A 217 -19.59 -4.67 21.48
CA ALA A 217 -20.57 -5.32 20.63
C ALA A 217 -21.82 -5.73 21.41
N LEU A 218 -22.99 -5.55 20.80
CA LEU A 218 -24.26 -6.14 21.24
C LEU A 218 -24.37 -7.58 20.75
N ALA A 219 -23.99 -7.83 19.51
CA ALA A 219 -23.98 -9.13 18.88
C ALA A 219 -22.76 -9.26 17.95
N THR A 220 -22.28 -10.50 17.81
CA THR A 220 -21.20 -10.88 16.89
C THR A 220 -21.61 -12.11 16.11
N TYR A 221 -21.39 -12.09 14.80
CA TYR A 221 -21.67 -13.20 13.88
C TYR A 221 -20.39 -13.53 13.10
N GLU A 222 -20.13 -14.82 12.87
CA GLU A 222 -18.92 -15.27 12.19
C GLU A 222 -19.25 -16.28 11.10
N TYR A 223 -18.64 -16.09 9.93
CA TYR A 223 -18.80 -16.95 8.76
C TYR A 223 -17.44 -17.17 8.13
N VAL A 224 -17.18 -18.38 7.63
CA VAL A 224 -16.00 -18.67 6.80
C VAL A 224 -16.47 -18.83 5.35
N LEU A 225 -15.90 -18.03 4.45
CA LEU A 225 -16.23 -17.97 3.03
C LEU A 225 -15.05 -18.47 2.20
N PRO A 226 -15.26 -19.29 1.16
CA PRO A 226 -14.18 -19.89 0.38
C PRO A 226 -13.62 -18.89 -0.64
N GLY A 227 -12.61 -18.14 -0.27
CA GLY A 227 -11.95 -17.19 -1.16
C GLY A 227 -11.13 -16.15 -0.41
N PRO A 228 -10.22 -15.46 -1.10
CA PRO A 228 -9.39 -14.45 -0.46
C PRO A 228 -10.21 -13.22 -0.04
N PRO A 229 -9.73 -12.42 0.96
CA PRO A 229 -10.45 -11.24 1.45
C PRO A 229 -10.89 -10.26 0.37
N ALA A 230 -10.09 -10.08 -0.69
CA ALA A 230 -10.45 -9.19 -1.78
C ALA A 230 -11.68 -9.65 -2.58
N LEU A 231 -11.86 -10.95 -2.75
CA LEU A 231 -13.01 -11.49 -3.44
C LEU A 231 -14.26 -11.40 -2.57
N VAL A 232 -14.17 -11.74 -1.28
CA VAL A 232 -15.27 -11.57 -0.33
C VAL A 232 -15.67 -10.10 -0.25
N TRP A 233 -14.70 -9.20 -0.16
CA TRP A 233 -14.91 -7.75 -0.20
C TRP A 233 -15.70 -7.30 -1.43
N GLU A 234 -15.32 -7.77 -2.63
CA GLU A 234 -15.98 -7.43 -3.88
C GLU A 234 -17.49 -7.79 -3.83
N TYR A 235 -17.81 -8.99 -3.33
CA TYR A 235 -19.19 -9.45 -3.27
C TYR A 235 -20.01 -8.75 -2.19
N GLU A 236 -19.42 -8.47 -1.03
CA GLU A 236 -20.09 -7.82 0.09
C GLU A 236 -20.33 -6.33 -0.15
N THR A 237 -19.44 -5.65 -0.86
CA THR A 237 -19.49 -4.18 -0.97
C THR A 237 -19.95 -3.68 -2.33
N SER A 238 -19.94 -4.51 -3.39
CA SER A 238 -20.32 -4.07 -4.74
C SER A 238 -21.84 -4.05 -4.94
N PRO A 239 -22.43 -2.90 -5.32
CA PRO A 239 -23.85 -2.81 -5.67
C PRO A 239 -24.28 -3.81 -6.74
N ALA A 240 -23.41 -4.10 -7.71
CA ALA A 240 -23.69 -5.04 -8.79
C ALA A 240 -23.64 -6.52 -8.36
N ARG A 241 -22.92 -6.81 -7.26
CA ARG A 241 -22.74 -8.18 -6.75
C ARG A 241 -23.76 -8.56 -5.68
N ARG A 242 -24.15 -7.64 -4.82
CA ARG A 242 -25.05 -7.89 -3.69
C ARG A 242 -26.39 -8.54 -4.08
N PRO A 243 -27.08 -8.12 -5.15
CA PRO A 243 -28.33 -8.79 -5.56
C PRO A 243 -28.15 -10.26 -6.00
N GLN A 244 -26.92 -10.71 -6.29
CA GLN A 244 -26.66 -12.08 -6.72
C GLN A 244 -26.77 -13.10 -5.58
N TRP A 245 -26.61 -12.64 -4.33
CA TRP A 245 -26.58 -13.52 -3.17
C TRP A 245 -27.43 -13.04 -1.99
N GLN A 246 -27.61 -11.73 -1.84
CA GLN A 246 -28.34 -11.15 -0.72
C GLN A 246 -29.85 -11.27 -0.96
N SER A 247 -30.47 -12.20 -0.25
CA SER A 247 -31.90 -12.50 -0.40
C SER A 247 -32.76 -11.26 -0.15
N GLY A 248 -33.72 -11.02 -1.06
CA GLY A 248 -34.65 -9.90 -0.98
C GLY A 248 -34.12 -8.56 -1.48
N VAL A 249 -32.80 -8.42 -1.73
CA VAL A 249 -32.22 -7.22 -2.36
C VAL A 249 -32.45 -7.29 -3.87
N THR A 250 -33.17 -6.32 -4.43
CA THR A 250 -33.41 -6.22 -5.87
C THR A 250 -32.46 -5.30 -6.59
N SER A 251 -32.00 -4.24 -5.91
CA SER A 251 -30.94 -3.33 -6.35
C SER A 251 -30.25 -2.69 -5.16
N VAL A 252 -29.05 -2.15 -5.38
CA VAL A 252 -28.37 -1.27 -4.47
C VAL A 252 -28.08 0.03 -5.20
N ASP A 253 -28.76 1.09 -4.81
CA ASP A 253 -28.55 2.42 -5.36
C ASP A 253 -27.52 3.15 -4.50
N GLU A 254 -26.41 3.53 -5.11
CA GLU A 254 -25.24 4.06 -4.43
C GLU A 254 -25.06 5.56 -4.67
N GLU A 255 -24.95 6.35 -3.61
CA GLU A 255 -24.56 7.74 -3.65
C GLU A 255 -23.09 7.88 -3.23
N VAL A 256 -22.20 8.13 -4.19
CA VAL A 256 -20.75 8.22 -3.97
C VAL A 256 -20.32 9.68 -3.94
N ARG A 257 -19.60 10.06 -2.87
CA ARG A 257 -18.98 11.39 -2.80
C ARG A 257 -17.56 11.33 -3.36
N GLY A 258 -17.25 12.23 -4.31
CA GLY A 258 -15.91 12.34 -4.89
C GLY A 258 -15.53 11.25 -5.90
N GLY A 259 -16.51 10.53 -6.48
CA GLY A 259 -16.30 9.60 -7.59
C GLY A 259 -15.67 8.25 -7.22
N ARG A 260 -15.41 8.01 -5.93
CA ARG A 260 -14.86 6.74 -5.42
C ARG A 260 -15.63 6.29 -4.19
N ARG A 261 -16.00 5.00 -4.14
CA ARG A 261 -16.60 4.38 -2.96
C ARG A 261 -15.64 4.46 -1.76
N GLY A 262 -16.20 4.79 -0.59
CA GLY A 262 -15.45 4.93 0.64
C GLY A 262 -16.27 5.63 1.72
N VAL A 263 -15.59 6.25 2.68
CA VAL A 263 -16.24 7.01 3.76
C VAL A 263 -17.15 8.09 3.20
N GLY A 264 -18.39 8.15 3.70
CA GLY A 264 -19.43 9.07 3.25
C GLY A 264 -20.28 8.56 2.06
N THR A 265 -19.95 7.39 1.49
CA THR A 265 -20.86 6.70 0.56
C THR A 265 -22.12 6.26 1.28
N THR A 266 -23.27 6.43 0.63
CA THR A 266 -24.56 5.94 1.12
C THR A 266 -25.12 4.93 0.14
N ASN A 267 -25.44 3.73 0.64
CA ASN A 267 -26.12 2.67 -0.13
C ASN A 267 -27.60 2.62 0.27
N HIS A 268 -28.45 2.58 -0.72
CA HIS A 268 -29.88 2.29 -0.57
C HIS A 268 -30.13 0.87 -1.09
N CYS A 269 -30.15 -0.10 -0.15
CA CYS A 269 -30.43 -1.50 -0.47
C CYS A 269 -31.93 -1.69 -0.60
N VAL A 270 -32.44 -1.83 -1.81
CA VAL A 270 -33.87 -1.90 -2.12
C VAL A 270 -34.43 -3.29 -1.87
N HIS A 271 -35.42 -3.38 -0.99
CA HIS A 271 -36.19 -4.58 -0.66
C HIS A 271 -37.66 -4.37 -1.02
N GLY A 272 -38.00 -4.56 -2.25
CA GLY A 272 -39.35 -4.32 -2.74
C GLY A 272 -39.76 -2.86 -2.68
N LYS A 273 -40.62 -2.45 -1.71
CA LYS A 273 -41.04 -1.04 -1.52
C LYS A 273 -40.23 -0.31 -0.46
N ASP A 274 -39.43 -1.01 0.28
CA ASP A 274 -38.63 -0.48 1.38
C ASP A 274 -37.14 -0.49 1.03
N ALA A 275 -36.38 0.36 1.66
CA ALA A 275 -34.92 0.39 1.51
C ALA A 275 -34.23 0.39 2.90
N VAL A 276 -33.19 -0.40 3.01
CA VAL A 276 -32.21 -0.29 4.10
C VAL A 276 -31.15 0.72 3.66
N VAL A 277 -30.88 1.71 4.50
CA VAL A 277 -29.87 2.74 4.22
C VAL A 277 -28.61 2.43 5.01
N GLU A 278 -27.48 2.38 4.31
CA GLU A 278 -26.16 2.13 4.87
C GLU A 278 -25.25 3.34 4.55
N GLU A 279 -24.79 4.04 5.56
CA GLU A 279 -23.80 5.13 5.46
C GLU A 279 -22.44 4.61 5.89
N ILE A 280 -21.44 4.67 5.03
CA ILE A 280 -20.07 4.19 5.31
C ILE A 280 -19.35 5.21 6.20
N LEU A 281 -18.94 4.77 7.39
CA LEU A 281 -18.25 5.57 8.42
C LEU A 281 -16.74 5.35 8.42
N ASP A 282 -16.27 4.14 8.11
CA ASP A 282 -14.86 3.79 7.91
C ASP A 282 -14.74 2.76 6.79
N TRP A 283 -13.64 2.85 6.04
CA TRP A 283 -13.45 2.06 4.84
C TRP A 283 -11.99 1.65 4.71
N ARG A 284 -11.71 0.40 5.07
CA ARG A 284 -10.37 -0.20 5.00
C ARG A 284 -10.43 -1.37 4.02
N PRO A 285 -10.20 -1.12 2.73
CA PRO A 285 -10.35 -2.15 1.71
C PRO A 285 -9.65 -3.45 2.09
N PHE A 286 -10.41 -4.55 1.98
CA PHE A 286 -10.00 -5.91 2.24
C PHE A 286 -9.71 -6.27 3.71
N GLU A 287 -9.85 -5.31 4.64
CA GLU A 287 -9.72 -5.55 6.10
C GLU A 287 -11.07 -5.43 6.81
N TYR A 288 -11.73 -4.27 6.68
CA TYR A 288 -13.03 -4.04 7.28
C TYR A 288 -13.70 -2.80 6.71
N TRP A 289 -15.00 -2.73 6.88
CA TRP A 289 -15.76 -1.47 6.76
C TRP A 289 -16.71 -1.33 7.92
N THR A 290 -16.96 -0.09 8.30
CA THR A 290 -17.92 0.26 9.34
C THR A 290 -19.01 1.11 8.71
N MET A 291 -20.26 0.75 8.99
CA MET A 291 -21.42 1.46 8.46
C MET A 291 -22.42 1.80 9.56
N ARG A 292 -23.16 2.85 9.32
CA ARG A 292 -24.39 3.17 10.05
C ARG A 292 -25.57 2.65 9.25
N VAL A 293 -26.33 1.79 9.85
CA VAL A 293 -27.47 1.12 9.20
C VAL A 293 -28.77 1.68 9.73
N GLN A 294 -29.71 1.91 8.82
CA GLN A 294 -31.09 2.30 9.13
C GLN A 294 -32.06 1.39 8.40
N PHE A 295 -32.82 0.62 9.16
CA PHE A 295 -33.94 -0.15 8.62
C PHE A 295 -35.19 0.73 8.46
N PRO A 296 -36.07 0.43 7.50
CA PRO A 296 -37.35 1.08 7.36
C PRO A 296 -38.26 0.75 8.56
N GLY A 297 -39.14 1.68 8.90
CA GLY A 297 -40.16 1.51 9.93
C GLY A 297 -40.01 2.48 11.11
N PRO A 298 -41.16 2.81 11.73
CA PRO A 298 -41.18 3.73 12.87
C PRO A 298 -40.59 3.07 14.13
N GLY A 299 -39.72 3.82 14.82
CA GLY A 299 -39.15 3.40 16.09
C GLY A 299 -37.96 2.44 15.98
N VAL A 300 -37.52 2.06 14.80
CA VAL A 300 -36.29 1.29 14.60
C VAL A 300 -35.09 2.24 14.72
N PRO A 301 -34.16 2.03 15.68
CA PRO A 301 -33.01 2.90 15.85
C PRO A 301 -31.99 2.69 14.74
N ARG A 302 -31.23 3.75 14.42
CA ARG A 302 -29.98 3.62 13.66
C ARG A 302 -28.95 2.92 14.55
N PHE A 303 -28.17 2.04 13.95
CA PHE A 303 -27.09 1.38 14.66
C PHE A 303 -25.82 1.32 13.81
N VAL A 304 -24.70 1.11 14.45
CA VAL A 304 -23.39 0.96 13.80
C VAL A 304 -23.01 -0.50 13.79
N MET A 305 -22.49 -0.96 12.66
CA MET A 305 -21.90 -2.29 12.53
C MET A 305 -20.56 -2.22 11.80
N THR A 306 -19.69 -3.16 12.14
CA THR A 306 -18.40 -3.35 11.49
C THR A 306 -18.30 -4.77 11.00
N ASP A 307 -17.98 -4.91 9.71
CA ASP A 307 -17.73 -6.17 9.05
C ASP A 307 -16.22 -6.31 8.83
N VAL A 308 -15.63 -7.35 9.42
CA VAL A 308 -14.18 -7.59 9.44
C VAL A 308 -13.86 -8.80 8.59
N LEU A 309 -12.89 -8.68 7.70
CA LEU A 309 -12.36 -9.78 6.90
C LEU A 309 -10.97 -10.17 7.42
N THR A 310 -10.82 -11.42 7.78
CA THR A 310 -9.54 -11.97 8.24
C THR A 310 -9.21 -13.22 7.41
N PRO A 311 -7.99 -13.34 6.85
CA PRO A 311 -7.57 -14.58 6.21
C PRO A 311 -7.76 -15.79 7.13
N ASP A 312 -8.28 -16.88 6.58
CA ASP A 312 -8.54 -18.13 7.27
C ASP A 312 -8.00 -19.30 6.43
N ALA A 313 -7.71 -20.44 7.05
CA ALA A 313 -7.20 -21.62 6.33
C ALA A 313 -8.17 -22.13 5.23
N GLU A 314 -9.47 -21.88 5.38
CA GLU A 314 -10.51 -22.26 4.41
C GLU A 314 -10.94 -21.08 3.51
N GLY A 315 -10.22 -19.93 3.57
CA GLY A 315 -10.50 -18.74 2.78
C GLY A 315 -10.51 -17.45 3.61
N THR A 316 -11.68 -16.90 3.90
CA THR A 316 -11.85 -15.66 4.66
C THR A 316 -12.87 -15.83 5.76
N ARG A 317 -12.50 -15.43 6.98
CA ARG A 317 -13.43 -15.27 8.09
C ARG A 317 -14.04 -13.87 8.03
N LEU A 318 -15.35 -13.82 7.83
CA LEU A 318 -16.17 -12.61 7.94
C LEU A 318 -16.72 -12.55 9.38
N THR A 319 -16.37 -11.50 10.13
CA THR A 319 -16.88 -11.24 11.47
C THR A 319 -17.69 -9.95 11.46
N ILE A 320 -18.98 -10.06 11.73
CA ILE A 320 -19.93 -8.93 11.76
C ILE A 320 -20.22 -8.57 13.20
N ARG A 321 -19.97 -7.31 13.59
CA ARG A 321 -20.22 -6.81 14.95
C ARG A 321 -21.20 -5.66 14.93
N VAL A 322 -22.28 -5.80 15.69
CA VAL A 322 -23.30 -4.76 15.88
C VAL A 322 -23.00 -4.02 17.19
N GLN A 323 -22.87 -2.70 17.12
CA GLN A 323 -22.56 -1.88 18.29
C GLN A 323 -23.71 -1.88 19.31
N ARG A 324 -23.38 -2.00 20.59
CA ARG A 324 -24.34 -1.87 21.67
C ARG A 324 -24.79 -0.42 21.80
N PRO A 325 -26.10 -0.10 21.66
CA PRO A 325 -26.61 1.24 21.87
C PRO A 325 -26.43 1.70 23.31
N ARG A 326 -26.17 3.01 23.47
CA ARG A 326 -26.14 3.66 24.80
C ARG A 326 -27.53 3.77 25.42
N SER A 327 -28.55 3.99 24.60
CA SER A 327 -29.96 4.09 25.02
C SER A 327 -30.50 2.69 25.36
N VAL A 328 -31.10 2.52 26.53
CA VAL A 328 -31.75 1.26 26.95
C VAL A 328 -32.88 0.89 26.00
N LYS A 329 -33.69 1.89 25.58
CA LYS A 329 -34.78 1.70 24.63
C LYS A 329 -34.29 1.13 23.31
N ASP A 330 -33.25 1.75 22.72
CA ASP A 330 -32.72 1.32 21.44
C ASP A 330 -32.08 -0.07 21.52
N ARG A 331 -31.40 -0.35 22.64
CA ARG A 331 -30.84 -1.67 22.91
C ARG A 331 -31.91 -2.74 22.95
N THR A 332 -33.01 -2.51 23.69
CA THR A 332 -34.13 -3.47 23.77
C THR A 332 -34.76 -3.71 22.39
N VAL A 333 -34.90 -2.67 21.56
CA VAL A 333 -35.42 -2.84 20.18
C VAL A 333 -34.47 -3.70 19.35
N LEU A 334 -33.14 -3.44 19.39
CA LEU A 334 -32.19 -4.25 18.62
C LEU A 334 -32.07 -5.68 19.13
N GLU A 335 -32.18 -5.91 20.45
CA GLU A 335 -32.22 -7.25 21.04
C GLU A 335 -33.46 -8.05 20.57
N MET A 336 -34.61 -7.39 20.43
CA MET A 336 -35.83 -8.02 19.86
C MET A 336 -35.68 -8.33 18.36
N MET A 337 -34.90 -7.53 17.63
CA MET A 337 -34.65 -7.72 16.20
C MET A 337 -33.52 -8.73 15.90
N GLU A 338 -32.72 -9.10 16.92
CA GLU A 338 -31.55 -9.98 16.76
C GLU A 338 -31.86 -11.30 16.02
N PRO A 339 -32.93 -12.04 16.33
CA PRO A 339 -33.22 -13.29 15.61
C PRO A 339 -33.49 -13.08 14.11
N MET A 340 -34.09 -11.94 13.73
CA MET A 340 -34.30 -11.56 12.34
C MET A 340 -32.97 -11.26 11.66
N PHE A 341 -32.08 -10.48 12.30
CA PHE A 341 -30.74 -10.19 11.77
C PHE A 341 -29.94 -11.47 11.58
N ARG A 342 -29.90 -12.32 12.59
CA ARG A 342 -29.22 -13.61 12.51
C ARG A 342 -29.71 -14.44 11.34
N GLY A 343 -31.02 -14.60 11.20
CA GLY A 343 -31.61 -15.36 10.11
C GLY A 343 -31.27 -14.78 8.72
N ALA A 344 -31.25 -13.46 8.60
CA ALA A 344 -30.89 -12.80 7.34
C ALA A 344 -29.37 -12.98 7.02
N LEU A 345 -28.50 -12.87 8.02
CA LEU A 345 -27.05 -13.04 7.85
C LEU A 345 -26.67 -14.50 7.57
N ASP A 346 -27.28 -15.46 8.28
CA ASP A 346 -27.10 -16.90 8.06
C ASP A 346 -27.52 -17.30 6.64
N SER A 347 -28.67 -16.80 6.20
CA SER A 347 -29.18 -17.03 4.83
C SER A 347 -28.28 -16.40 3.77
N GLY A 348 -27.80 -15.17 4.04
CA GLY A 348 -26.88 -14.46 3.15
C GLY A 348 -25.54 -15.19 3.01
N ALA A 349 -24.92 -15.59 4.12
CA ALA A 349 -23.66 -16.33 4.11
C ALA A 349 -23.80 -17.70 3.40
N ALA A 350 -24.93 -18.41 3.62
CA ALA A 350 -25.22 -19.66 2.94
C ALA A 350 -25.38 -19.48 1.42
N ALA A 351 -26.00 -18.39 0.96
CA ALA A 351 -26.15 -18.07 -0.45
C ALA A 351 -24.83 -17.57 -1.09
N LEU A 352 -24.04 -16.79 -0.36
CA LEU A 352 -22.78 -16.23 -0.85
C LEU A 352 -21.68 -17.30 -1.02
N ARG A 353 -21.63 -18.29 -0.14
CA ARG A 353 -20.59 -19.35 -0.17
C ARG A 353 -20.43 -20.03 -1.53
N PRO A 354 -21.47 -20.59 -2.17
CA PRO A 354 -21.35 -21.24 -3.47
C PRO A 354 -20.96 -20.26 -4.59
N VAL A 355 -21.42 -19.02 -4.52
CA VAL A 355 -21.11 -17.98 -5.52
C VAL A 355 -19.62 -17.64 -5.50
N ILE A 356 -19.03 -17.49 -4.30
CA ILE A 356 -17.59 -17.26 -4.16
C ILE A 356 -16.79 -18.50 -4.58
N ALA A 357 -17.22 -19.71 -4.21
CA ALA A 357 -16.52 -20.95 -4.61
C ALA A 357 -16.44 -21.11 -6.12
N GLU A 358 -17.55 -20.83 -6.82
CA GLU A 358 -17.61 -20.87 -8.29
C GLU A 358 -16.67 -19.82 -8.91
N GLU A 359 -16.66 -18.60 -8.36
CA GLU A 359 -15.79 -17.53 -8.85
C GLU A 359 -14.31 -17.84 -8.63
N VAL A 360 -13.93 -18.44 -7.49
CA VAL A 360 -12.56 -18.92 -7.22
C VAL A 360 -12.17 -19.95 -8.27
N ALA A 361 -13.02 -20.95 -8.53
CA ALA A 361 -12.75 -21.98 -9.53
C ALA A 361 -12.61 -21.40 -10.94
N ARG A 362 -13.46 -20.43 -11.30
CA ARG A 362 -13.42 -19.73 -12.60
C ARG A 362 -12.11 -18.95 -12.78
N ARG A 363 -11.68 -18.22 -11.76
CA ARG A 363 -10.42 -17.44 -11.80
C ARG A 363 -9.20 -18.37 -11.88
N ALA A 364 -9.18 -19.47 -11.14
CA ALA A 364 -8.13 -20.48 -11.21
C ALA A 364 -8.03 -21.14 -12.61
N ALA A 365 -9.16 -21.46 -13.23
CA ALA A 365 -9.18 -22.03 -14.58
C ALA A 365 -8.67 -21.03 -15.64
N ALA A 366 -8.92 -19.73 -15.48
CA ALA A 366 -8.43 -18.70 -16.38
C ALA A 366 -6.89 -18.53 -16.30
N VAL A 367 -6.30 -18.72 -15.14
CA VAL A 367 -4.84 -18.67 -14.94
C VAL A 367 -4.18 -19.94 -15.50
N GLY A 368 -4.78 -21.13 -15.32
CA GLY A 368 -4.26 -22.41 -15.83
C GLY A 368 -4.36 -22.58 -17.36
N GLY A 369 -5.24 -21.79 -18.03
CA GLY A 369 -5.38 -21.81 -19.48
C GLY A 369 -4.37 -20.93 -20.25
N ALA A 370 -3.55 -20.16 -19.57
CA ALA A 370 -2.59 -19.23 -20.18
C ALA A 370 -1.16 -19.80 -20.32
N SER A 371 -0.93 -21.07 -19.98
CA SER A 371 0.39 -21.71 -20.06
C SER A 371 0.44 -22.85 -21.08
N GLU A 372 0.44 -22.50 -22.36
CA GLU A 372 1.22 -23.17 -23.41
C GLU A 372 1.66 -22.09 -24.40
N PRO A 373 2.94 -21.68 -24.38
CA PRO A 373 3.49 -20.99 -25.52
C PRO A 373 3.62 -22.03 -26.63
N ASP A 374 2.91 -21.81 -27.74
CA ASP A 374 3.14 -22.47 -29.02
C ASP A 374 4.64 -22.47 -29.31
N THR A 375 5.25 -23.63 -29.20
CA THR A 375 6.61 -23.84 -29.64
C THR A 375 6.56 -23.93 -31.18
N PRO A 376 7.12 -22.98 -31.92
CA PRO A 376 7.23 -23.16 -33.36
C PRO A 376 8.19 -24.26 -33.62
N ALA A 377 7.69 -25.37 -34.17
CA ALA A 377 8.49 -26.45 -34.74
C ALA A 377 9.23 -25.91 -35.95
N SER A 378 10.49 -25.51 -35.74
CA SER A 378 11.48 -25.44 -36.81
C SER A 378 12.83 -25.90 -36.28
N ALA A 379 13.01 -27.23 -36.31
CA ALA A 379 14.29 -27.87 -36.15
C ALA A 379 15.20 -27.56 -37.34
N GLY A 380 16.02 -26.53 -37.20
CA GLY A 380 17.22 -26.37 -38.01
C GLY A 380 18.28 -27.33 -37.54
N ARG A 381 18.54 -28.38 -38.33
CA ARG A 381 19.69 -29.28 -38.16
C ARG A 381 20.97 -28.45 -38.25
N PHE A 382 21.69 -28.29 -37.19
CA PHE A 382 23.11 -27.98 -37.25
C PHE A 382 23.92 -29.26 -37.20
N LEU A 383 24.59 -29.51 -38.34
CA LEU A 383 25.58 -30.57 -38.55
C LEU A 383 26.74 -30.37 -37.56
N THR A 384 26.94 -31.34 -36.68
CA THR A 384 28.18 -31.52 -35.93
C THR A 384 29.23 -32.13 -36.84
N ALA A 385 30.27 -31.38 -37.17
CA ALA A 385 31.52 -31.94 -37.73
C ALA A 385 32.42 -32.36 -36.56
N PRO A 386 33.06 -33.55 -36.65
CA PRO A 386 33.97 -34.02 -35.60
C PRO A 386 35.33 -33.32 -35.75
N VAL A 387 35.81 -32.72 -34.66
CA VAL A 387 37.19 -32.24 -34.54
C VAL A 387 38.07 -33.46 -34.19
N ALA A 388 39.02 -33.77 -35.08
CA ALA A 388 40.01 -34.79 -34.92
C ALA A 388 40.98 -34.49 -33.76
N VAL A 389 41.16 -35.49 -32.91
CA VAL A 389 42.21 -35.52 -31.89
C VAL A 389 43.52 -35.86 -32.58
N GLY A 390 44.48 -34.94 -32.59
CA GLY A 390 45.89 -35.17 -32.95
C GLY A 390 46.71 -35.38 -31.71
N ALA A 391 47.20 -36.58 -31.56
CA ALA A 391 48.17 -36.93 -30.53
C ALA A 391 49.62 -36.71 -31.03
N GLY A 392 50.51 -36.46 -30.09
CA GLY A 392 51.95 -36.66 -30.28
C GLY A 392 52.80 -35.45 -29.95
N VAL A 393 53.54 -35.55 -29.01
CA VAL A 393 54.85 -36.09 -28.65
C VAL A 393 55.80 -34.98 -28.22
N ASP A 394 56.14 -34.99 -26.98
CA ASP A 394 57.46 -35.22 -26.33
C ASP A 394 58.59 -34.16 -26.44
N SER A 395 59.10 -33.91 -25.27
CA SER A 395 60.49 -33.74 -24.86
C SER A 395 61.19 -32.38 -24.99
N THR A 396 61.71 -32.06 -23.87
CA THR A 396 63.08 -31.70 -23.43
C THR A 396 63.36 -30.22 -23.10
N VAL A 397 63.55 -30.05 -21.84
CA VAL A 397 64.76 -29.55 -21.14
C VAL A 397 65.51 -28.36 -21.78
N GLY A 398 65.68 -27.33 -21.00
CA GLY A 398 66.66 -26.27 -21.27
C GLY A 398 66.63 -25.19 -20.21
N ASP A 399 67.45 -25.38 -19.25
CA ASP A 399 67.91 -24.52 -18.12
C ASP A 399 68.60 -23.25 -18.62
N SER A 400 68.70 -22.28 -17.76
CA SER A 400 69.68 -21.16 -17.68
C SER A 400 69.26 -19.76 -18.14
N SER A 401 69.15 -18.95 -17.22
CA SER A 401 69.83 -17.70 -16.80
C SER A 401 68.84 -16.74 -16.24
#